data_183e93d8befa23fe35517f002947cf95
#
_entry.id   183e93d8befa23fe35517f002947cf95
#
_cell.length_a   1.000
_cell.length_b   1.000
_cell.length_c   1.000
_cell.angle_alpha   90.00
_cell.angle_beta   90.00
_cell.angle_gamma   90.00
#
_symmetry.space_group_name_H-M   'P 1'
#
loop_
_entity.id
_entity.type
_entity.pdbx_description
1 polymer ?
#
loop_
_entity_poly.entity_id
_entity_poly.type
_entity_poly.pdbx_seq_one_letter_code
_entity_poly.pdbx_strand_id
1 'polypeptide(L)'
;MRKIGIIAVLSLLVTAFAAVPALAVTPSSVTTTGGLHFCTDAAAPTVEAVKTGDTAFLTTSGTVCGAGTTAEATLSATALVTVGCITPSGSNEPKGLQTFEETTVGSQTFNTRQGRGSFSFQTSPVGIPTGFEYPSANMTETLIGVTFTDITLNITSQTGTITATFPDIDP
;
A
#
# COMPACT_ATOMS: atom_id res chain seq x y z
N MET A 1 -14.17 -61.04 -16.10
CA MET A 1 -14.10 -59.67 -16.70
C MET A 1 -13.85 -58.67 -15.56
N ARG A 2 -12.62 -58.19 -15.40
CA ARG A 2 -12.24 -57.22 -14.36
C ARG A 2 -12.30 -55.82 -14.99
N LYS A 3 -13.17 -54.93 -14.44
CA LYS A 3 -13.23 -53.53 -14.82
C LYS A 3 -12.18 -52.74 -14.04
N ILE A 4 -11.19 -52.20 -14.73
CA ILE A 4 -10.17 -51.32 -14.17
C ILE A 4 -10.76 -49.88 -14.24
N GLY A 5 -11.03 -49.30 -13.05
CA GLY A 5 -11.41 -47.92 -12.92
C GLY A 5 -10.18 -47.02 -12.98
N ILE A 6 -10.12 -46.14 -13.96
CA ILE A 6 -9.10 -45.08 -14.07
C ILE A 6 -9.52 -43.94 -13.14
N ILE A 7 -8.74 -43.71 -12.08
CA ILE A 7 -8.88 -42.54 -11.20
C ILE A 7 -8.03 -41.43 -11.82
N ALA A 8 -8.70 -40.45 -12.43
CA ALA A 8 -8.05 -39.21 -12.88
C ALA A 8 -7.75 -38.33 -11.66
N VAL A 9 -6.48 -38.23 -11.31
CA VAL A 9 -6.01 -37.27 -10.30
C VAL A 9 -5.91 -35.90 -10.98
N LEU A 10 -6.86 -35.02 -10.67
CA LEU A 10 -6.86 -33.63 -11.10
C LEU A 10 -5.87 -32.85 -10.22
N SER A 11 -4.64 -32.65 -10.68
CA SER A 11 -3.66 -31.80 -10.00
C SER A 11 -4.05 -30.34 -10.15
N LEU A 12 -4.56 -29.75 -9.07
CA LEU A 12 -4.85 -28.31 -8.98
C LEU A 12 -3.50 -27.58 -8.84
N LEU A 13 -3.04 -26.98 -9.94
CA LEU A 13 -1.86 -26.12 -9.93
C LEU A 13 -2.26 -24.77 -9.29
N VAL A 14 -2.00 -24.64 -7.99
CA VAL A 14 -2.13 -23.34 -7.30
C VAL A 14 -0.90 -22.51 -7.68
N THR A 15 -1.02 -21.62 -8.66
CA THR A 15 -0.03 -20.60 -8.92
C THR A 15 -0.09 -19.56 -7.78
N ALA A 16 0.78 -19.71 -6.79
CA ALA A 16 1.02 -18.68 -5.81
C ALA A 16 1.68 -17.49 -6.55
N PHE A 17 0.94 -16.40 -6.76
CA PHE A 17 1.52 -15.12 -7.13
C PHE A 17 2.35 -14.65 -5.93
N ALA A 18 3.66 -14.80 -6.02
CA ALA A 18 4.57 -14.20 -5.08
C ALA A 18 4.46 -12.68 -5.25
N ALA A 19 3.86 -12.00 -4.27
CA ALA A 19 3.98 -10.55 -4.15
C ALA A 19 5.49 -10.27 -3.99
N VAL A 20 6.06 -9.49 -4.88
CA VAL A 20 7.43 -8.98 -4.70
C VAL A 20 7.35 -8.00 -3.54
N PRO A 21 8.04 -8.24 -2.41
CA PRO A 21 8.02 -7.27 -1.32
C PRO A 21 8.67 -5.99 -1.81
N ALA A 22 7.91 -4.90 -1.82
CA ALA A 22 8.46 -3.57 -2.00
C ALA A 22 9.39 -3.27 -0.81
N LEU A 23 10.41 -2.47 -1.06
CA LEU A 23 11.38 -2.09 -0.03
C LEU A 23 10.69 -1.21 1.02
N ALA A 24 10.63 -1.66 2.26
CA ALA A 24 10.12 -0.85 3.35
C ALA A 24 11.06 0.34 3.62
N VAL A 25 10.50 1.55 3.68
CA VAL A 25 11.26 2.78 3.93
C VAL A 25 10.98 3.33 5.32
N THR A 26 11.98 4.01 5.88
CA THR A 26 11.87 4.73 7.16
C THR A 26 11.66 6.23 6.91
N PRO A 27 11.17 6.99 7.90
CA PRO A 27 10.95 8.42 7.74
C PRO A 27 12.21 9.18 7.33
N SER A 28 12.07 10.12 6.41
CA SER A 28 13.09 11.11 6.04
C SER A 28 13.12 12.28 7.04
N SER A 29 11.98 12.59 7.65
CA SER A 29 11.87 13.57 8.75
C SER A 29 10.80 13.19 9.75
N VAL A 30 10.98 13.61 11.00
CA VAL A 30 10.01 13.42 12.09
C VAL A 30 9.93 14.70 12.90
N THR A 31 8.71 15.21 13.05
CA THR A 31 8.41 16.34 13.94
C THR A 31 7.45 15.87 15.03
N THR A 32 7.74 16.22 16.28
CA THR A 32 6.92 15.85 17.44
C THR A 32 6.50 17.07 18.22
N THR A 33 5.30 17.03 18.80
CA THR A 33 4.82 18.02 19.77
C THR A 33 4.31 17.31 21.03
N GLY A 34 4.45 17.95 22.18
CA GLY A 34 4.04 17.36 23.46
C GLY A 34 4.92 16.19 23.89
N GLY A 35 4.32 15.20 24.56
CA GLY A 35 5.01 14.01 25.08
C GLY A 35 5.03 12.80 24.15
N LEU A 36 4.30 12.86 23.04
CA LEU A 36 4.17 11.76 22.08
C LEU A 36 5.44 11.65 21.23
N HIS A 37 5.99 10.44 21.08
CA HIS A 37 7.18 10.17 20.27
C HIS A 37 7.20 8.71 19.81
N PHE A 38 7.97 8.37 18.78
CA PHE A 38 8.25 6.97 18.47
C PHE A 38 9.14 6.35 19.54
N CYS A 39 8.82 5.11 19.92
CA CYS A 39 9.59 4.46 21.00
C CYS A 39 11.03 4.17 20.53
N THR A 40 12.00 4.58 21.32
CA THR A 40 13.44 4.40 21.01
C THR A 40 13.93 2.96 21.14
N ASP A 41 13.18 2.13 21.88
CA ASP A 41 13.42 0.69 22.09
C ASP A 41 12.66 -0.20 21.09
N ALA A 42 11.96 0.39 20.12
CA ALA A 42 11.26 -0.29 19.03
C ALA A 42 11.92 0.03 17.69
N ALA A 43 11.59 -0.78 16.66
CA ALA A 43 11.97 -0.46 15.29
C ALA A 43 11.37 0.89 14.86
N ALA A 44 12.07 1.63 14.03
CA ALA A 44 11.54 2.85 13.41
C ALA A 44 10.25 2.51 12.65
N PRO A 45 9.28 3.45 12.56
CA PRO A 45 8.09 3.23 11.75
C PRO A 45 8.48 3.02 10.29
N THR A 46 7.74 2.19 9.60
CA THR A 46 8.00 1.87 8.19
C THR A 46 6.77 2.11 7.34
N VAL A 47 7.00 2.45 6.08
CA VAL A 47 6.00 2.45 5.02
C VAL A 47 6.50 1.56 3.89
N GLU A 48 5.61 0.76 3.33
CA GLU A 48 5.89 -0.15 2.23
C GLU A 48 4.79 0.00 1.17
N ALA A 49 5.18 0.09 -0.10
CA ALA A 49 4.24 0.09 -1.21
C ALA A 49 3.99 -1.36 -1.67
N VAL A 50 2.74 -1.73 -1.84
CA VAL A 50 2.31 -3.07 -2.24
C VAL A 50 1.47 -2.96 -3.50
N LYS A 51 1.83 -3.75 -4.55
CA LYS A 51 1.03 -3.89 -5.76
C LYS A 51 0.41 -5.28 -5.82
N THR A 52 -0.89 -5.34 -6.10
CA THR A 52 -1.63 -6.60 -6.27
C THR A 52 -2.54 -6.49 -7.49
N GLY A 53 -2.15 -7.13 -8.58
CA GLY A 53 -2.87 -7.00 -9.86
C GLY A 53 -2.89 -5.56 -10.36
N ASP A 54 -4.08 -5.03 -10.60
CA ASP A 54 -4.30 -3.66 -11.08
C ASP A 54 -4.57 -2.64 -9.96
N THR A 55 -4.15 -2.94 -8.73
CA THR A 55 -4.24 -2.03 -7.60
C THR A 55 -2.92 -1.94 -6.84
N ALA A 56 -2.68 -0.79 -6.19
CA ALA A 56 -1.57 -0.58 -5.28
C ALA A 56 -2.03 0.17 -4.03
N PHE A 57 -1.35 -0.01 -2.91
CA PHE A 57 -1.64 0.66 -1.64
C PHE A 57 -0.36 0.75 -0.80
N LEU A 58 -0.39 1.61 0.21
CA LEU A 58 0.67 1.69 1.21
C LEU A 58 0.27 0.91 2.46
N THR A 59 1.22 0.19 3.05
CA THR A 59 1.12 -0.35 4.41
C THR A 59 2.06 0.41 5.33
N THR A 60 1.68 0.55 6.60
CA THR A 60 2.52 1.17 7.61
C THR A 60 2.42 0.44 8.94
N SER A 61 3.51 0.46 9.69
CA SER A 61 3.54 -0.06 11.05
C SER A 61 4.52 0.72 11.91
N GLY A 62 4.28 0.72 13.22
CA GLY A 62 5.17 1.39 14.18
C GLY A 62 4.69 1.29 15.61
N THR A 63 5.49 1.83 16.51
CA THR A 63 5.19 1.87 17.95
C THR A 63 5.47 3.26 18.51
N VAL A 64 4.50 3.81 19.23
CA VAL A 64 4.58 5.11 19.87
C VAL A 64 4.64 4.99 21.40
N CYS A 65 5.30 5.94 22.00
CA CYS A 65 5.45 6.11 23.43
C CYS A 65 4.98 7.51 23.84
N GLY A 66 4.60 7.66 25.12
CA GLY A 66 4.09 8.94 25.65
C GLY A 66 2.66 9.27 25.21
N ALA A 67 1.96 8.37 24.53
CA ALA A 67 0.54 8.52 24.23
C ALA A 67 -0.30 8.34 25.51
N GLY A 68 -1.45 9.02 25.61
CA GLY A 68 -2.39 8.83 26.72
C GLY A 68 -2.99 7.41 26.74
N THR A 69 -4.30 7.31 26.65
CA THR A 69 -5.03 6.02 26.61
C THR A 69 -5.33 5.53 25.23
N THR A 70 -5.41 6.44 24.26
CA THR A 70 -5.69 6.17 22.85
C THR A 70 -4.87 7.08 21.96
N ALA A 71 -4.58 6.63 20.75
CA ALA A 71 -3.99 7.42 19.68
C ALA A 71 -4.65 7.06 18.34
N GLU A 72 -4.58 7.97 17.40
CA GLU A 72 -5.01 7.78 16.01
C GLU A 72 -3.81 8.00 15.10
N ALA A 73 -3.56 7.05 14.20
CA ALA A 73 -2.56 7.17 13.14
C ALA A 73 -3.28 7.30 11.80
N THR A 74 -2.85 8.26 10.98
CA THR A 74 -3.35 8.49 9.62
C THR A 74 -2.17 8.56 8.67
N LEU A 75 -2.16 7.71 7.64
CA LEU A 75 -1.21 7.73 6.53
C LEU A 75 -1.91 8.32 5.30
N SER A 76 -1.29 9.31 4.69
CA SER A 76 -1.75 9.91 3.43
C SER A 76 -0.62 9.99 2.43
N ALA A 77 -0.96 9.87 1.14
CA ALA A 77 -0.01 10.01 0.04
C ALA A 77 -0.72 10.45 -1.24
N THR A 78 0.04 11.01 -2.15
CA THR A 78 -0.35 11.23 -3.54
C THR A 78 0.17 10.05 -4.37
N ALA A 79 -0.71 9.37 -5.10
CA ALA A 79 -0.36 8.29 -6.01
C ALA A 79 -0.36 8.78 -7.46
N LEU A 80 0.75 8.65 -8.16
CA LEU A 80 0.87 8.86 -9.59
C LEU A 80 0.64 7.52 -10.29
N VAL A 81 -0.58 7.31 -10.77
CA VAL A 81 -1.05 6.05 -11.38
C VAL A 81 -0.83 6.10 -12.89
N THR A 82 0.03 5.26 -13.42
CA THR A 82 0.28 5.15 -14.86
C THR A 82 -0.48 3.95 -15.44
N VAL A 83 -1.39 4.23 -16.34
CA VAL A 83 -2.21 3.24 -17.05
C VAL A 83 -1.77 3.16 -18.51
N GLY A 84 -1.74 1.95 -19.04
CA GLY A 84 -1.51 1.68 -20.45
C GLY A 84 -2.48 0.64 -20.98
N CYS A 85 -2.39 0.34 -22.28
CA CYS A 85 -3.23 -0.68 -22.91
C CYS A 85 -2.40 -1.78 -23.54
N ILE A 86 -2.85 -3.01 -23.35
CA ILE A 86 -2.28 -4.20 -23.95
C ILE A 86 -3.18 -4.64 -25.13
N THR A 87 -2.59 -4.89 -26.28
CA THR A 87 -3.31 -5.45 -27.43
C THR A 87 -3.56 -6.94 -27.25
N PRO A 88 -4.66 -7.51 -27.83
CA PRO A 88 -4.95 -8.94 -27.73
C PRO A 88 -3.86 -9.85 -28.30
N SER A 89 -3.01 -9.34 -29.18
CA SER A 89 -1.87 -10.06 -29.77
C SER A 89 -0.69 -10.25 -28.82
N GLY A 90 -0.79 -9.76 -27.59
CA GLY A 90 0.25 -9.98 -26.56
C GLY A 90 1.56 -9.21 -26.80
N SER A 91 1.59 -8.23 -27.72
CA SER A 91 2.73 -7.33 -27.81
C SER A 91 2.72 -6.44 -26.58
N ASN A 92 3.69 -6.67 -25.69
CA ASN A 92 3.85 -5.99 -24.40
C ASN A 92 4.33 -4.52 -24.52
N GLU A 93 4.09 -3.87 -25.64
CA GLU A 93 4.32 -2.44 -25.76
C GLU A 93 3.07 -1.69 -25.34
N PRO A 94 3.03 -1.14 -24.09
CA PRO A 94 1.93 -0.33 -23.66
C PRO A 94 1.87 0.92 -24.56
N LYS A 95 0.79 1.05 -25.32
CA LYS A 95 0.54 2.25 -26.13
C LYS A 95 -0.37 3.19 -25.34
N GLY A 96 -0.14 4.49 -25.48
CA GLY A 96 -1.01 5.51 -24.91
C GLY A 96 -0.96 5.57 -23.39
N LEU A 97 0.25 5.60 -22.83
CA LEU A 97 0.45 5.81 -21.40
C LEU A 97 -0.20 7.11 -20.96
N GLN A 98 -1.02 7.02 -19.90
CA GLN A 98 -1.60 8.17 -19.22
C GLN A 98 -1.29 8.05 -17.73
N THR A 99 -0.95 9.19 -17.12
CA THR A 99 -0.69 9.27 -15.68
C THR A 99 -1.79 10.08 -15.02
N PHE A 100 -2.35 9.55 -13.94
CA PHE A 100 -3.37 10.15 -13.12
C PHE A 100 -2.82 10.38 -11.72
N GLU A 101 -3.27 11.45 -11.10
CA GLU A 101 -2.97 11.76 -9.71
C GLU A 101 -4.18 11.42 -8.85
N GLU A 102 -3.97 10.62 -7.81
CA GLU A 102 -4.99 10.19 -6.88
C GLU A 102 -4.47 10.30 -5.43
N THR A 103 -5.28 10.82 -4.53
CA THR A 103 -4.94 10.85 -3.11
C THR A 103 -5.41 9.57 -2.44
N THR A 104 -4.52 8.90 -1.71
CA THR A 104 -4.86 7.75 -0.89
C THR A 104 -4.66 8.02 0.58
N VAL A 105 -5.57 7.53 1.40
CA VAL A 105 -5.55 7.73 2.86
C VAL A 105 -5.95 6.43 3.55
N GLY A 106 -5.32 6.16 4.69
CA GLY A 106 -5.71 5.12 5.63
C GLY A 106 -5.55 5.61 7.05
N SER A 107 -6.34 5.09 7.98
CA SER A 107 -6.24 5.45 9.39
C SER A 107 -6.55 4.28 10.31
N GLN A 108 -6.01 4.35 11.52
CA GLN A 108 -6.27 3.39 12.58
C GLN A 108 -6.29 4.11 13.94
N THR A 109 -7.38 3.93 14.69
CA THR A 109 -7.42 4.25 16.12
C THR A 109 -6.95 3.02 16.90
N PHE A 110 -6.05 3.20 17.85
CA PHE A 110 -5.52 2.12 18.68
C PHE A 110 -5.42 2.51 20.15
N ASN A 111 -5.56 1.52 21.01
CA ASN A 111 -5.41 1.69 22.44
C ASN A 111 -3.93 1.64 22.83
N THR A 112 -3.58 2.41 23.85
CA THR A 112 -2.25 2.41 24.43
C THR A 112 -2.31 1.85 25.86
N ARG A 113 -1.25 1.18 26.24
CA ARG A 113 -1.08 0.68 27.59
C ARG A 113 0.16 1.29 28.22
N GLN A 114 0.01 1.98 29.34
CA GLN A 114 1.10 2.74 30.00
C GLN A 114 1.77 3.74 29.04
N GLY A 115 0.97 4.40 28.18
CA GLY A 115 1.47 5.34 27.19
C GLY A 115 2.14 4.73 25.96
N ARG A 116 2.17 3.40 25.82
CA ARG A 116 2.77 2.69 24.68
C ARG A 116 1.69 2.01 23.84
N GLY A 117 1.74 2.17 22.51
CA GLY A 117 0.83 1.52 21.58
C GLY A 117 1.48 1.25 20.24
N SER A 118 1.02 0.20 19.56
CA SER A 118 1.47 -0.17 18.22
C SER A 118 0.32 -0.03 17.23
N PHE A 119 0.65 0.35 16.01
CA PHE A 119 -0.27 0.43 14.89
C PHE A 119 0.25 -0.37 13.69
N SER A 120 -0.67 -0.88 12.89
CA SER A 120 -0.39 -1.52 11.60
C SER A 120 -1.66 -1.46 10.77
N PHE A 121 -1.63 -0.74 9.64
CA PHE A 121 -2.77 -0.57 8.75
C PHE A 121 -2.32 -0.25 7.33
N GLN A 122 -3.28 -0.15 6.42
CA GLN A 122 -3.05 0.18 5.02
C GLN A 122 -3.92 1.36 4.57
N THR A 123 -3.51 2.02 3.49
CA THR A 123 -4.32 3.04 2.81
C THR A 123 -5.39 2.38 1.94
N SER A 124 -6.36 3.17 1.47
CA SER A 124 -7.25 2.76 0.40
C SER A 124 -6.44 2.37 -0.84
N PRO A 125 -6.81 1.30 -1.56
CA PRO A 125 -6.12 0.94 -2.79
C PRO A 125 -6.40 1.98 -3.89
N VAL A 126 -5.36 2.28 -4.67
CA VAL A 126 -5.43 3.06 -5.91
C VAL A 126 -5.27 2.12 -7.10
N GLY A 127 -5.79 2.49 -8.25
CA GLY A 127 -5.72 1.66 -9.45
C GLY A 127 -6.18 2.38 -10.69
N ILE A 128 -6.68 1.63 -11.68
CA ILE A 128 -7.20 2.20 -12.92
C ILE A 128 -8.41 3.07 -12.59
N PRO A 129 -8.41 4.39 -12.93
CA PRO A 129 -9.51 5.28 -12.61
C PRO A 129 -10.82 4.82 -13.27
N THR A 130 -11.93 4.93 -12.53
CA THR A 130 -13.27 4.63 -13.05
C THR A 130 -13.63 5.60 -14.16
N GLY A 131 -14.12 5.07 -15.31
CA GLY A 131 -14.48 5.90 -16.47
C GLY A 131 -13.31 6.22 -17.39
N PHE A 132 -12.16 5.60 -17.18
CA PHE A 132 -11.08 5.58 -18.15
C PHE A 132 -11.54 4.77 -19.38
N GLU A 133 -11.85 5.46 -20.47
CA GLU A 133 -12.22 4.83 -21.74
C GLU A 133 -11.08 4.93 -22.73
N TYR A 134 -10.59 3.79 -23.17
CA TYR A 134 -9.58 3.74 -24.22
C TYR A 134 -10.21 3.71 -25.62
N PRO A 135 -9.56 4.35 -26.63
CA PRO A 135 -10.17 4.56 -27.93
C PRO A 135 -10.37 3.30 -28.79
N SER A 136 -10.11 2.09 -28.28
CA SER A 136 -10.21 0.86 -29.06
C SER A 136 -10.88 -0.26 -28.26
N ALA A 137 -12.01 -0.76 -28.78
CA ALA A 137 -12.82 -1.84 -28.18
C ALA A 137 -12.10 -3.20 -28.03
N ASN A 138 -10.87 -3.34 -28.53
CA ASN A 138 -10.10 -4.58 -28.51
C ASN A 138 -8.83 -4.49 -27.64
N MET A 139 -8.68 -3.48 -26.80
CA MET A 139 -7.54 -3.33 -25.91
C MET A 139 -7.96 -3.56 -24.47
N THR A 140 -7.06 -4.13 -23.66
CA THR A 140 -7.25 -4.29 -22.22
C THR A 140 -6.45 -3.24 -21.48
N GLU A 141 -7.10 -2.49 -20.61
CA GLU A 141 -6.47 -1.53 -19.71
C GLU A 141 -5.62 -2.29 -18.69
N THR A 142 -4.47 -1.75 -18.35
CA THR A 142 -3.54 -2.36 -17.41
C THR A 142 -2.82 -1.28 -16.60
N LEU A 143 -2.68 -1.52 -15.31
CA LEU A 143 -1.87 -0.71 -14.43
C LEU A 143 -0.38 -0.97 -14.71
N ILE A 144 0.31 -0.01 -15.33
CA ILE A 144 1.72 -0.11 -15.69
C ILE A 144 2.60 0.16 -14.47
N GLY A 145 2.31 1.23 -13.74
CA GLY A 145 3.06 1.60 -12.55
C GLY A 145 2.28 2.53 -11.62
N VAL A 146 2.73 2.58 -10.39
CA VAL A 146 2.28 3.56 -9.39
C VAL A 146 3.50 4.08 -8.67
N THR A 147 3.62 5.39 -8.52
CA THR A 147 4.60 6.04 -7.64
C THR A 147 3.84 6.77 -6.55
N PHE A 148 4.18 6.50 -5.30
CA PHE A 148 3.61 7.22 -4.16
C PHE A 148 4.57 8.34 -3.75
N THR A 149 4.05 9.56 -3.69
CA THR A 149 4.76 10.79 -3.32
C THR A 149 4.06 11.48 -2.15
N ASP A 150 4.69 12.49 -1.55
CA ASP A 150 4.15 13.27 -0.44
C ASP A 150 3.64 12.41 0.73
N ILE A 151 4.32 11.31 0.99
CA ILE A 151 3.90 10.32 1.98
C ILE A 151 4.07 10.89 3.39
N THR A 152 2.95 11.02 4.10
CA THR A 152 2.91 11.61 5.45
C THR A 152 2.12 10.74 6.41
N LEU A 153 2.75 10.38 7.52
CA LEU A 153 2.12 9.70 8.66
C LEU A 153 1.91 10.71 9.80
N ASN A 154 0.66 10.96 10.14
CA ASN A 154 0.27 11.78 11.27
C ASN A 154 -0.26 10.90 12.39
N ILE A 155 0.25 11.08 13.62
CA ILE A 155 -0.26 10.40 14.81
C ILE A 155 -0.67 11.45 15.82
N THR A 156 -1.89 11.34 16.29
CA THR A 156 -2.47 12.28 17.27
C THR A 156 -2.92 11.53 18.51
N SER A 157 -2.63 12.09 19.66
CA SER A 157 -3.10 11.61 20.96
C SER A 157 -3.43 12.79 21.88
N GLN A 158 -3.92 12.50 23.09
CA GLN A 158 -4.17 13.53 24.10
C GLN A 158 -2.90 14.26 24.56
N THR A 159 -1.74 13.65 24.37
CA THR A 159 -0.44 14.14 24.88
C THR A 159 0.39 14.87 23.83
N GLY A 160 -0.02 14.83 22.55
CA GLY A 160 0.71 15.49 21.48
C GLY A 160 0.45 14.88 20.10
N THR A 161 1.29 15.30 19.14
CA THR A 161 1.24 14.82 17.76
C THR A 161 2.62 14.43 17.25
N ILE A 162 2.65 13.51 16.30
CA ILE A 162 3.83 13.18 15.49
C ILE A 162 3.46 13.40 14.03
N THR A 163 4.32 14.05 13.28
CA THR A 163 4.27 14.09 11.81
C THR A 163 5.57 13.53 11.27
N ALA A 164 5.48 12.46 10.49
CA ALA A 164 6.63 11.83 9.84
C ALA A 164 6.41 11.86 8.32
N THR A 165 7.43 12.29 7.57
CA THR A 165 7.44 12.25 6.11
C THR A 165 8.36 11.16 5.61
N PHE A 166 8.03 10.54 4.49
CA PHE A 166 8.78 9.44 3.91
C PHE A 166 9.22 9.80 2.48
N PRO A 167 10.29 9.18 1.96
CA PRO A 167 10.66 9.33 0.56
C PRO A 167 9.61 8.72 -0.36
N ASP A 168 9.65 9.09 -1.64
CA ASP A 168 8.82 8.48 -2.68
C ASP A 168 9.11 6.99 -2.81
N ILE A 169 8.07 6.20 -3.11
CA ILE A 169 8.16 4.74 -3.17
C ILE A 169 7.39 4.22 -4.39
N ASP A 170 8.01 3.27 -5.08
CA ASP A 170 7.38 2.43 -6.10
C ASP A 170 7.14 1.02 -5.54
N PRO A 171 5.99 0.37 -5.82
CA PRO A 171 5.71 -1.01 -5.42
C PRO A 171 6.45 -2.05 -6.26
#